data_38140ed2fe6ef230ce263445f0b4b0fa
#
_entry.id   38140ed2fe6ef230ce263445f0b4b0fa
#
_cell.length_a   1.000
_cell.length_b   1.000
_cell.length_c   1.000
_cell.angle_alpha   90.00
_cell.angle_beta   90.00
_cell.angle_gamma   90.00
#
_symmetry.space_group_name_H-M   'P 1'
#
loop_
_entity.id
_entity.type
_entity.pdbx_description
1 polymer ?
#
loop_
_entity_poly.entity_id
_entity_poly.type
_entity_poly.pdbx_seq_one_letter_code
_entity_poly.pdbx_strand_id
1 'polypeptide(L)'
;MSRLVRFTVVLLTCALALVIGGCSADKDSGLKGVALPSDFPTDQVPLIDGTVLSASGAAGKGWSVTVQAPASDSNVLDSAVKKLTDAGYTESQRTSQNGQSVVVLTADKSGTTYWVSAGVTPAAASGGSSVFYL
;
A
#
# COMPACT_ATOMS: atom_id res chain seq x y z
N MET A 1 71.67 15.96 23.74
CA MET A 1 70.95 17.23 23.87
C MET A 1 69.50 17.03 23.57
N SER A 2 68.73 17.05 24.61
CA SER A 2 67.28 16.70 24.54
C SER A 2 66.48 17.86 23.96
N ARG A 3 65.72 17.62 22.95
CA ARG A 3 64.63 18.52 22.60
C ARG A 3 63.36 17.77 22.79
N LEU A 4 62.75 17.98 23.92
CA LEU A 4 61.36 17.58 24.16
C LEU A 4 60.46 18.36 23.23
N VAL A 5 59.93 17.64 22.25
CA VAL A 5 58.79 18.12 21.48
C VAL A 5 57.54 17.81 22.29
N ARG A 6 57.00 18.83 22.90
CA ARG A 6 55.70 18.75 23.56
C ARG A 6 54.64 18.70 22.47
N PHE A 7 54.18 17.48 22.18
CA PHE A 7 52.97 17.33 21.42
C PHE A 7 51.78 17.63 22.34
N THR A 8 51.29 18.83 22.18
CA THR A 8 49.98 19.18 22.75
C THR A 8 48.92 18.44 21.93
N VAL A 9 48.49 17.33 22.46
CA VAL A 9 47.31 16.63 21.93
C VAL A 9 46.10 17.45 22.30
N VAL A 10 45.64 18.27 21.38
CA VAL A 10 44.33 18.89 21.49
C VAL A 10 43.31 17.77 21.22
N LEU A 11 42.76 17.29 22.31
CA LEU A 11 41.65 16.35 22.29
C LEU A 11 40.41 17.14 21.83
N LEU A 12 40.21 17.18 20.53
CA LEU A 12 38.95 17.67 19.94
C LEU A 12 37.89 16.60 20.15
N THR A 13 37.20 16.67 21.26
CA THR A 13 36.01 15.90 21.53
C THR A 13 34.92 16.38 20.60
N CYS A 14 34.85 15.78 19.39
CA CYS A 14 33.66 15.85 18.59
C CYS A 14 32.56 15.08 19.31
N ALA A 15 31.73 15.80 20.05
CA ALA A 15 30.46 15.32 20.51
C ALA A 15 29.61 15.11 19.25
N LEU A 16 29.67 13.91 18.63
CA LEU A 16 28.69 13.46 17.68
C LEU A 16 27.39 13.28 18.48
N ALA A 17 26.57 14.30 18.49
CA ALA A 17 25.16 14.13 18.83
C ALA A 17 24.55 13.26 17.76
N LEU A 18 24.56 11.96 17.98
CA LEU A 18 23.68 11.02 17.29
C LEU A 18 22.28 11.41 17.71
N VAL A 19 21.66 12.26 16.92
CA VAL A 19 20.22 12.37 16.88
C VAL A 19 19.75 11.04 16.30
N ILE A 20 19.60 10.06 17.17
CA ILE A 20 18.81 8.90 16.89
C ILE A 20 17.38 9.45 16.84
N GLY A 21 16.98 9.89 15.65
CA GLY A 21 15.59 10.10 15.37
C GLY A 21 14.91 8.81 15.72
N GLY A 22 14.15 8.82 16.81
CA GLY A 22 13.38 7.68 17.23
C GLY A 22 12.43 7.30 16.08
N CYS A 23 12.79 6.27 15.33
CA CYS A 23 11.82 5.51 14.62
C CYS A 23 10.93 4.92 15.71
N SER A 24 9.80 5.53 15.92
CA SER A 24 8.69 4.87 16.60
C SER A 24 8.41 3.65 15.75
N ALA A 25 8.93 2.52 16.16
CA ALA A 25 8.54 1.25 15.62
C ALA A 25 7.10 1.03 16.08
N ASP A 26 6.15 1.56 15.32
CA ASP A 26 4.80 1.07 15.37
C ASP A 26 4.88 -0.41 15.04
N LYS A 27 4.39 -1.24 15.94
CA LYS A 27 4.43 -2.70 15.86
C LYS A 27 3.53 -3.26 14.74
N ASP A 28 2.97 -2.41 13.92
CA ASP A 28 2.25 -2.74 12.70
C ASP A 28 3.24 -2.82 11.54
N SER A 29 3.68 -4.02 11.25
CA SER A 29 4.27 -4.54 10.00
C SER A 29 5.09 -3.58 9.11
N GLY A 30 5.70 -2.54 9.61
CA GLY A 30 6.76 -1.78 8.96
C GLY A 30 6.47 -1.10 7.61
N LEU A 31 5.31 -1.31 7.02
CA LEU A 31 4.92 -0.69 5.75
C LEU A 31 4.18 0.61 6.03
N LYS A 32 4.79 1.70 5.63
CA LYS A 32 4.11 2.99 5.62
C LYS A 32 3.16 3.01 4.41
N GLY A 33 1.86 3.08 4.68
CA GLY A 33 0.86 3.29 3.65
C GLY A 33 1.02 4.65 2.98
N VAL A 34 0.57 4.75 1.72
CA VAL A 34 0.43 6.01 1.01
C VAL A 34 -1.01 6.51 1.09
N ALA A 35 -1.18 7.82 1.02
CA ALA A 35 -2.52 8.41 0.97
C ALA A 35 -3.16 8.16 -0.41
N LEU A 36 -4.47 7.96 -0.41
CA LEU A 36 -5.24 7.95 -1.64
C LEU A 36 -5.27 9.36 -2.26
N PRO A 37 -5.36 9.48 -3.60
CA PRO A 37 -5.65 10.75 -4.24
C PRO A 37 -6.90 11.40 -3.63
N SER A 38 -6.88 12.71 -3.47
CA SER A 38 -7.99 13.45 -2.83
C SER A 38 -9.30 13.36 -3.59
N ASP A 39 -9.23 13.08 -4.88
CA ASP A 39 -10.38 12.90 -5.78
C ASP A 39 -10.79 11.43 -5.96
N PHE A 40 -10.15 10.50 -5.24
CA PHE A 40 -10.52 9.10 -5.28
C PHE A 40 -11.90 8.90 -4.62
N PRO A 41 -12.87 8.28 -5.30
CA PRO A 41 -14.23 8.13 -4.81
C PRO A 41 -14.35 6.99 -3.77
N THR A 42 -13.83 7.18 -2.58
CA THR A 42 -13.83 6.16 -1.51
C THR A 42 -15.23 5.67 -1.14
N ASP A 43 -16.23 6.54 -1.26
CA ASP A 43 -17.63 6.19 -0.98
C ASP A 43 -18.25 5.31 -2.06
N GLN A 44 -17.73 5.37 -3.27
CA GLN A 44 -18.23 4.63 -4.42
C GLN A 44 -17.45 3.34 -4.68
N VAL A 45 -16.17 3.34 -4.37
CA VAL A 45 -15.26 2.20 -4.59
C VAL A 45 -14.64 1.80 -3.24
N PRO A 46 -15.30 0.92 -2.47
CA PRO A 46 -14.75 0.46 -1.21
C PRO A 46 -13.53 -0.44 -1.44
N LEU A 47 -12.46 -0.13 -0.78
CA LEU A 47 -11.23 -0.93 -0.77
C LEU A 47 -11.25 -1.93 0.39
N ILE A 48 -10.48 -3.00 0.28
CA ILE A 48 -10.25 -3.91 1.42
C ILE A 48 -9.53 -3.18 2.55
N ASP A 49 -9.68 -3.71 3.76
CA ASP A 49 -8.88 -3.26 4.91
C ASP A 49 -7.43 -3.68 4.70
N GLY A 50 -6.53 -2.79 5.00
CA GLY A 50 -5.11 -3.04 4.81
C GLY A 50 -4.30 -1.77 4.61
N THR A 51 -3.08 -1.94 4.17
CA THR A 51 -2.16 -0.83 3.91
C THR A 51 -2.13 -0.50 2.43
N VAL A 52 -2.43 0.73 2.07
CA VAL A 52 -2.29 1.20 0.68
C VAL A 52 -0.81 1.30 0.34
N LEU A 53 -0.36 0.47 -0.58
CA LEU A 53 1.04 0.43 -1.01
C LEU A 53 1.34 1.45 -2.10
N SER A 54 0.38 1.65 -3.00
CA SER A 54 0.48 2.64 -4.06
C SER A 54 -0.91 3.14 -4.43
N ALA A 55 -0.99 4.39 -4.82
CA ALA A 55 -2.20 4.99 -5.32
C ALA A 55 -1.84 6.09 -6.32
N SER A 56 -2.48 6.06 -7.47
CA SER A 56 -2.27 7.05 -8.53
C SER A 56 -3.52 7.19 -9.38
N GLY A 57 -3.55 8.22 -10.20
CA GLY A 57 -4.67 8.49 -11.09
C GLY A 57 -5.39 9.79 -10.76
N ALA A 58 -6.44 10.05 -11.50
CA ALA A 58 -7.27 11.23 -11.35
C ALA A 58 -8.67 11.00 -11.92
N ALA A 59 -9.61 11.81 -11.50
CA ALA A 59 -10.96 11.81 -12.04
C ALA A 59 -10.95 11.97 -13.57
N GLY A 60 -11.69 11.15 -14.27
CA GLY A 60 -11.75 11.14 -15.74
C GLY A 60 -10.59 10.44 -16.45
N LYS A 61 -9.55 10.03 -15.73
CA LYS A 61 -8.41 9.26 -16.26
C LYS A 61 -8.31 7.85 -15.69
N GLY A 62 -9.06 7.58 -14.63
CA GLY A 62 -8.99 6.34 -13.89
C GLY A 62 -7.96 6.39 -12.75
N TRP A 63 -8.05 5.43 -11.87
CA TRP A 63 -7.18 5.27 -10.71
C TRP A 63 -6.56 3.88 -10.70
N SER A 64 -5.38 3.79 -10.13
CA SER A 64 -4.70 2.54 -9.83
C SER A 64 -4.33 2.54 -8.35
N VAL A 65 -4.84 1.60 -7.61
CA VAL A 65 -4.60 1.48 -6.17
C VAL A 65 -4.20 0.05 -5.85
N THR A 66 -3.16 -0.11 -5.05
CA THR A 66 -2.72 -1.40 -4.54
C THR A 66 -2.80 -1.38 -3.02
N VAL A 67 -3.52 -2.34 -2.46
CA VAL A 67 -3.71 -2.50 -1.02
C VAL A 67 -3.17 -3.84 -0.57
N GLN A 68 -2.29 -3.84 0.41
CA GLN A 68 -1.83 -5.05 1.05
C GLN A 68 -2.83 -5.46 2.14
N ALA A 69 -3.37 -6.66 2.01
CA ALA A 69 -4.26 -7.24 3.01
C ALA A 69 -3.49 -7.70 4.25
N PRO A 70 -4.16 -7.82 5.41
CA PRO A 70 -3.60 -8.49 6.57
C PRO A 70 -3.17 -9.93 6.24
N ALA A 71 -2.09 -10.38 6.85
CA ALA A 71 -1.57 -11.75 6.64
C ALA A 71 -2.57 -12.86 7.04
N SER A 72 -3.57 -12.52 7.84
CA SER A 72 -4.66 -13.41 8.23
C SER A 72 -5.72 -13.64 7.15
N ASP A 73 -5.77 -12.81 6.13
CA ASP A 73 -6.74 -12.97 5.03
C ASP A 73 -6.17 -13.88 3.96
N SER A 74 -6.72 -15.09 3.87
CA SER A 74 -6.31 -16.09 2.87
C SER A 74 -7.05 -15.95 1.54
N ASN A 75 -8.17 -15.24 1.52
CA ASN A 75 -9.04 -15.07 0.35
C ASN A 75 -9.22 -13.59 -0.01
N VAL A 76 -8.12 -12.90 -0.17
CA VAL A 76 -8.07 -11.44 -0.33
C VAL A 76 -8.90 -10.96 -1.52
N LEU A 77 -8.85 -11.66 -2.64
CA LEU A 77 -9.64 -11.30 -3.82
C LEU A 77 -11.14 -11.42 -3.58
N ASP A 78 -11.57 -12.51 -2.94
CA ASP A 78 -12.97 -12.72 -2.63
C ASP A 78 -13.48 -11.70 -1.59
N SER A 79 -12.64 -11.30 -0.66
CA SER A 79 -12.92 -10.20 0.27
C SER A 79 -13.11 -8.88 -0.47
N ALA A 80 -12.27 -8.58 -1.44
CA ALA A 80 -12.38 -7.38 -2.27
C ALA A 80 -13.65 -7.40 -3.12
N VAL A 81 -13.92 -8.51 -3.78
CA VAL A 81 -15.14 -8.70 -4.60
C VAL A 81 -16.39 -8.58 -3.73
N LYS A 82 -16.39 -9.18 -2.55
CA LYS A 82 -17.51 -9.08 -1.62
C LYS A 82 -17.79 -7.64 -1.21
N LYS A 83 -16.77 -6.86 -0.84
CA LYS A 83 -16.96 -5.44 -0.52
C LYS A 83 -17.55 -4.65 -1.68
N LEU A 84 -17.09 -4.89 -2.89
CA LEU A 84 -17.62 -4.24 -4.09
C LEU A 84 -19.05 -4.67 -4.38
N THR A 85 -19.38 -5.96 -4.30
CA THR A 85 -20.74 -6.43 -4.52
C THR A 85 -21.72 -5.94 -3.44
N ASP A 86 -21.29 -5.86 -2.19
CA ASP A 86 -22.09 -5.27 -1.11
C ASP A 86 -22.33 -3.77 -1.35
N ALA A 87 -21.45 -3.10 -2.09
CA ALA A 87 -21.59 -1.70 -2.50
C ALA A 87 -22.42 -1.51 -3.80
N GLY A 88 -22.95 -2.57 -4.37
CA GLY A 88 -23.82 -2.53 -5.54
C GLY A 88 -23.12 -2.83 -6.87
N TYR A 89 -21.87 -3.30 -6.84
CA TYR A 89 -21.19 -3.77 -8.04
C TYR A 89 -21.65 -5.16 -8.46
N THR A 90 -21.65 -5.40 -9.75
CA THR A 90 -21.94 -6.72 -10.35
C THR A 90 -20.67 -7.24 -11.00
N GLU A 91 -20.32 -8.49 -10.68
CA GLU A 91 -19.22 -9.17 -11.35
C GLU A 91 -19.60 -9.44 -12.80
N SER A 92 -18.82 -8.91 -13.73
CA SER A 92 -19.05 -9.10 -15.16
C SER A 92 -18.12 -10.15 -15.77
N GLN A 93 -16.92 -10.28 -15.24
CA GLN A 93 -15.94 -11.24 -15.74
C GLN A 93 -14.96 -11.64 -14.64
N ARG A 94 -14.60 -12.92 -14.63
CA ARG A 94 -13.53 -13.47 -13.79
C ARG A 94 -12.56 -14.26 -14.65
N THR A 95 -11.28 -13.96 -14.53
CA THR A 95 -10.21 -14.63 -15.26
C THR A 95 -9.13 -15.09 -14.29
N SER A 96 -8.66 -16.31 -14.47
CA SER A 96 -7.53 -16.85 -13.72
C SER A 96 -6.53 -17.43 -14.70
N GLN A 97 -5.30 -16.91 -14.69
CA GLN A 97 -4.19 -17.39 -15.50
C GLN A 97 -2.89 -17.35 -14.70
N ASN A 98 -2.11 -18.42 -14.78
CA ASN A 98 -0.78 -18.50 -14.17
C ASN A 98 -0.74 -18.12 -12.67
N GLY A 99 -1.79 -18.47 -11.91
CA GLY A 99 -1.88 -18.15 -10.49
C GLY A 99 -2.32 -16.70 -10.19
N GLN A 100 -2.58 -15.90 -11.21
CA GLN A 100 -3.17 -14.57 -11.06
C GLN A 100 -4.67 -14.62 -11.38
N SER A 101 -5.46 -14.05 -10.51
CA SER A 101 -6.89 -13.93 -10.71
C SER A 101 -7.29 -12.47 -10.78
N VAL A 102 -8.11 -12.14 -11.77
CA VAL A 102 -8.66 -10.80 -11.96
C VAL A 102 -10.17 -10.91 -12.12
N VAL A 103 -10.88 -10.05 -11.43
CA VAL A 103 -12.34 -9.92 -11.50
C VAL A 103 -12.68 -8.52 -11.97
N VAL A 104 -13.52 -8.42 -12.98
CA VAL A 104 -14.04 -7.13 -13.46
C VAL A 104 -15.45 -6.97 -12.93
N LEU A 105 -15.71 -5.85 -12.29
CA LEU A 105 -17.00 -5.49 -11.72
C LEU A 105 -17.45 -4.15 -12.28
N THR A 106 -18.75 -3.97 -12.35
CA THR A 106 -19.37 -2.74 -12.84
C THR A 106 -20.50 -2.31 -11.92
N ALA A 107 -20.68 -1.01 -11.79
CA ALA A 107 -21.83 -0.42 -11.10
C ALA A 107 -22.19 0.94 -11.70
N ASP A 108 -23.47 1.22 -11.77
CA ASP A 108 -23.98 2.55 -12.07
C ASP A 108 -24.29 3.28 -10.76
N LYS A 109 -23.62 4.37 -10.54
CA LYS A 109 -23.78 5.18 -9.32
C LYS A 109 -23.95 6.64 -9.67
N SER A 110 -25.09 7.21 -9.32
CA SER A 110 -25.37 8.64 -9.56
C SER A 110 -25.20 9.06 -11.01
N GLY A 111 -25.55 8.20 -11.97
CA GLY A 111 -25.44 8.46 -13.40
C GLY A 111 -24.03 8.23 -13.99
N THR A 112 -23.12 7.71 -13.20
CA THR A 112 -21.75 7.35 -13.63
C THR A 112 -21.56 5.86 -13.54
N THR A 113 -21.12 5.23 -14.63
CA THR A 113 -20.73 3.82 -14.63
C THR A 113 -19.28 3.68 -14.18
N TYR A 114 -19.10 2.93 -13.10
CA TYR A 114 -17.77 2.57 -12.61
C TYR A 114 -17.39 1.17 -13.09
N TRP A 115 -16.18 1.06 -13.57
CA TRP A 115 -15.55 -0.22 -13.91
C TRP A 115 -14.40 -0.45 -12.97
N VAL A 116 -14.39 -1.56 -12.28
CA VAL A 116 -13.34 -1.92 -11.33
C VAL A 116 -12.76 -3.26 -11.73
N SER A 117 -11.49 -3.29 -12.01
CA SER A 117 -10.72 -4.52 -12.17
C SER A 117 -9.96 -4.77 -10.88
N ALA A 118 -10.38 -5.77 -10.13
CA ALA A 118 -9.71 -6.20 -8.91
C ALA A 118 -8.88 -7.45 -9.19
N GLY A 119 -7.62 -7.41 -8.85
CA GLY A 119 -6.72 -8.55 -9.03
C GLY A 119 -5.80 -8.76 -7.85
N VAL A 120 -5.30 -9.98 -7.70
CA VAL A 120 -4.37 -10.35 -6.62
C VAL A 120 -2.99 -10.60 -7.19
N THR A 121 -2.00 -9.97 -6.60
CA THR A 121 -0.60 -10.35 -6.77
C THR A 121 -0.22 -11.36 -5.71
N PRO A 122 0.51 -12.44 -6.06
CA PRO A 122 1.02 -13.38 -5.08
C PRO A 122 1.83 -12.67 -4.01
N ALA A 123 1.74 -13.16 -2.77
CA ALA A 123 2.50 -12.62 -1.67
C ALA A 123 4.00 -12.58 -2.00
N ALA A 124 4.63 -11.44 -1.83
CA ALA A 124 6.07 -11.39 -1.72
C ALA A 124 6.50 -12.17 -0.46
N ALA A 125 7.71 -12.67 -0.44
CA ALA A 125 8.23 -13.59 0.58
C ALA A 125 8.10 -13.10 2.05
N SER A 126 7.66 -11.89 2.28
CA SER A 126 7.60 -11.25 3.60
C SER A 126 6.25 -10.68 4.00
N GLY A 127 5.19 -10.89 3.22
CA GLY A 127 3.93 -10.22 3.51
C GLY A 127 2.69 -10.93 3.00
N GLY A 128 1.55 -10.39 3.33
CA GLY A 128 0.25 -10.83 2.83
C GLY A 128 0.06 -10.53 1.34
N SER A 129 -0.93 -11.15 0.74
CA SER A 129 -1.32 -10.88 -0.64
C SER A 129 -1.77 -9.43 -0.81
N SER A 130 -1.51 -8.86 -1.96
CA SER A 130 -1.97 -7.52 -2.30
C SER A 130 -3.06 -7.58 -3.36
N VAL A 131 -4.06 -6.71 -3.23
CA VAL A 131 -5.09 -6.49 -4.23
C VAL A 131 -4.81 -5.20 -4.97
N PHE A 132 -4.83 -5.25 -6.28
CA PHE A 132 -4.81 -4.05 -7.11
C PHE A 132 -6.19 -3.77 -7.67
N TYR A 133 -6.53 -2.49 -7.75
CA TYR A 133 -7.77 -1.96 -8.31
C TYR A 133 -7.43 -1.03 -9.47
N LEU A 134 -8.08 -1.19 -10.59
CA LEU A 134 -7.95 -0.35 -11.78
C LEU A 134 -9.30 0.20 -12.21
#